data_665ed42be92beedfed3d278e05260671
#
_entry.id   665ed42be92beedfed3d278e05260671
#
_cell.length_a   1.000
_cell.length_b   1.000
_cell.length_c   1.000
_cell.angle_alpha   90.00
_cell.angle_beta   90.00
_cell.angle_gamma   90.00
#
_symmetry.space_group_name_H-M   'P 1'
#
loop_
_entity.id
_entity.type
_entity.pdbx_description
1 polymer ?
#
loop_
_entity_poly.entity_id
_entity_poly.type
_entity_poly.pdbx_seq_one_letter_code
_entity_poly.pdbx_strand_id
1 'polypeptide(L)'
;MLNFDAERFVKIQTGSVAIASALRALMKKLLGEGVNRLYFMGTGGVQLLTHPAIELASRRSKFPVGGDYPAQVVIDPPAALDKNSLVVIPSLSGTTKESVQLLAFLKGRGVRTLALTGYSDSPLAQGADHNFTNFAEDDTSSEMFYLQTLLIVLALTAERGEYTNYDATVAELQELPKLLVEAKAAFEGKAATLAAEIKDETYHIFTGAGSVWPQAYYYGMCILEEMQWIRTRPVHAADFFHGTLELVEPGVSVFVFKGEDASRPLSDRVEAFAKRFTDKVRVLDAADVKLPGISAETRCLISPVILATLLERLSAHLEVLRNHPLTTRRYYKKVEY
;
A
#
# COMPACT_ATOMS: atom_id res chain seq x y z
N MET A 1 -3.49 6.26 22.79
CA MET A 1 -4.01 6.33 21.40
C MET A 1 -5.41 5.70 21.37
N LEU A 2 -6.33 6.32 20.67
CA LEU A 2 -7.72 5.86 20.55
C LEU A 2 -7.79 4.51 19.83
N ASN A 3 -8.46 3.50 20.45
CA ASN A 3 -8.70 2.17 19.87
C ASN A 3 -7.45 1.53 19.21
N PHE A 4 -6.28 1.61 19.87
CA PHE A 4 -5.03 1.10 19.32
C PHE A 4 -4.31 0.17 20.29
N ASP A 5 -3.93 -1.00 19.80
CA ASP A 5 -3.13 -1.99 20.51
C ASP A 5 -1.69 -2.01 19.95
N ALA A 6 -0.78 -1.40 20.69
CA ALA A 6 0.61 -1.25 20.28
C ALA A 6 1.37 -2.59 20.22
N GLU A 7 1.09 -3.51 21.15
CA GLU A 7 1.77 -4.82 21.18
C GLU A 7 1.34 -5.66 19.99
N ARG A 8 0.06 -5.69 19.68
CA ARG A 8 -0.49 -6.35 18.49
C ARG A 8 0.12 -5.76 17.21
N PHE A 9 0.16 -4.44 17.09
CA PHE A 9 0.74 -3.75 15.93
C PHE A 9 2.22 -4.12 15.73
N VAL A 10 3.04 -4.01 16.79
CA VAL A 10 4.47 -4.37 16.73
C VAL A 10 4.64 -5.83 16.33
N LYS A 11 3.88 -6.75 16.90
CA LYS A 11 3.92 -8.18 16.55
C LYS A 11 3.65 -8.41 15.07
N ILE A 12 2.60 -7.80 14.53
CA ILE A 12 2.19 -7.94 13.13
C ILE A 12 3.28 -7.38 12.20
N GLN A 13 3.75 -6.16 12.45
CA GLN A 13 4.73 -5.53 11.57
C GLN A 13 6.11 -6.18 11.68
N THR A 14 6.49 -6.71 12.85
CA THR A 14 7.69 -7.55 13.00
C THR A 14 7.58 -8.82 12.16
N GLY A 15 6.42 -9.48 12.16
CA GLY A 15 6.15 -10.63 11.29
C GLY A 15 6.27 -10.29 9.81
N SER A 16 5.87 -9.08 9.41
CA SER A 16 5.97 -8.61 8.02
C SER A 16 7.42 -8.51 7.53
N VAL A 17 8.35 -8.16 8.42
CA VAL A 17 9.78 -8.02 8.07
C VAL A 17 10.53 -9.34 8.25
N ALA A 18 10.10 -10.19 9.18
CA ALA A 18 10.77 -11.46 9.50
C ALA A 18 10.90 -12.41 8.29
N ILE A 19 10.07 -12.26 7.27
CA ILE A 19 10.11 -13.07 6.04
C ILE A 19 11.25 -12.70 5.10
N ALA A 20 12.01 -11.61 5.34
CA ALA A 20 13.01 -11.06 4.43
C ALA A 20 14.04 -12.11 3.94
N SER A 21 14.64 -12.88 4.86
CA SER A 21 15.63 -13.91 4.52
C SER A 21 15.02 -15.03 3.68
N ALA A 22 13.82 -15.51 4.05
CA ALA A 22 13.12 -16.55 3.31
C ALA A 22 12.67 -16.07 1.92
N LEU A 23 12.23 -14.81 1.79
CA LEU A 23 11.91 -14.18 0.50
C LEU A 23 13.16 -14.09 -0.39
N ARG A 24 14.30 -13.67 0.15
CA ARG A 24 15.55 -13.60 -0.61
C ARG A 24 15.97 -14.96 -1.13
N ALA A 25 15.93 -15.99 -0.27
CA ALA A 25 16.22 -17.37 -0.67
C ALA A 25 15.26 -17.87 -1.77
N LEU A 26 13.97 -17.55 -1.64
CA LEU A 26 12.97 -17.89 -2.65
C LEU A 26 13.24 -17.18 -3.97
N MET A 27 13.53 -15.87 -3.98
CA MET A 27 13.84 -15.13 -5.21
C MET A 27 15.09 -15.70 -5.90
N LYS A 28 16.15 -16.00 -5.15
CA LYS A 28 17.35 -16.65 -5.67
C LYS A 28 17.03 -17.98 -6.36
N LYS A 29 16.24 -18.83 -5.70
CA LYS A 29 15.81 -20.12 -6.25
C LYS A 29 15.02 -19.93 -7.56
N LEU A 30 13.98 -19.07 -7.54
CA LEU A 30 13.09 -18.88 -8.68
C LEU A 30 13.80 -18.25 -9.89
N LEU A 31 14.73 -17.32 -9.66
CA LEU A 31 15.57 -16.78 -10.73
C LEU A 31 16.47 -17.87 -11.33
N GLY A 32 17.05 -18.73 -10.50
CA GLY A 32 17.84 -19.90 -10.96
C GLY A 32 17.03 -20.93 -11.74
N GLU A 33 15.73 -21.01 -11.49
CA GLU A 33 14.77 -21.87 -12.20
C GLU A 33 14.18 -21.22 -13.46
N GLY A 34 14.67 -20.03 -13.85
CA GLY A 34 14.31 -19.37 -15.10
C GLY A 34 13.09 -18.44 -15.01
N VAL A 35 12.66 -18.04 -13.81
CA VAL A 35 11.71 -16.94 -13.67
C VAL A 35 12.32 -15.67 -14.24
N ASN A 36 11.62 -15.04 -15.20
CA ASN A 36 12.12 -13.89 -15.94
C ASN A 36 11.19 -12.67 -15.92
N ARG A 37 10.07 -12.75 -15.19
CA ARG A 37 9.15 -11.63 -14.93
C ARG A 37 8.34 -11.85 -13.65
N LEU A 38 7.88 -10.77 -13.08
CA LEU A 38 7.10 -10.74 -11.84
C LEU A 38 5.81 -9.92 -12.07
N TYR A 39 4.69 -10.44 -11.60
CA TYR A 39 3.44 -9.70 -11.54
C TYR A 39 2.92 -9.66 -10.10
N PHE A 40 2.36 -8.51 -9.72
CA PHE A 40 1.53 -8.37 -8.52
C PHE A 40 0.07 -8.30 -8.95
N MET A 41 -0.75 -9.24 -8.49
CA MET A 41 -2.15 -9.32 -8.88
C MET A 41 -3.03 -9.45 -7.63
N GLY A 42 -3.53 -8.31 -7.16
CA GLY A 42 -4.42 -8.19 -6.01
C GLY A 42 -5.76 -7.59 -6.39
N THR A 43 -6.72 -7.63 -5.47
CA THR A 43 -8.07 -7.10 -5.67
C THR A 43 -8.31 -5.91 -4.75
N GLY A 44 -8.83 -4.81 -5.29
CA GLY A 44 -9.15 -3.61 -4.50
C GLY A 44 -7.94 -2.97 -3.85
N GLY A 45 -8.03 -2.71 -2.54
CA GLY A 45 -6.99 -2.01 -1.80
C GLY A 45 -5.63 -2.69 -1.84
N VAL A 46 -5.58 -4.02 -1.73
CA VAL A 46 -4.29 -4.74 -1.75
C VAL A 46 -3.56 -4.62 -3.09
N GLN A 47 -4.27 -4.42 -4.21
CA GLN A 47 -3.61 -4.11 -5.48
C GLN A 47 -2.92 -2.74 -5.41
N LEU A 48 -3.57 -1.73 -4.86
CA LEU A 48 -2.96 -0.40 -4.70
C LEU A 48 -1.71 -0.44 -3.80
N LEU A 49 -1.74 -1.26 -2.75
CA LEU A 49 -0.59 -1.43 -1.84
C LEU A 49 0.62 -2.12 -2.51
N THR A 50 0.47 -2.74 -3.68
CA THR A 50 1.60 -3.30 -4.45
C THR A 50 2.27 -2.28 -5.36
N HIS A 51 1.60 -1.19 -5.71
CA HIS A 51 2.08 -0.24 -6.72
C HIS A 51 3.41 0.44 -6.36
N PRO A 52 3.71 0.81 -5.09
CA PRO A 52 5.03 1.35 -4.76
C PRO A 52 6.16 0.38 -5.07
N ALA A 53 5.96 -0.92 -4.85
CA ALA A 53 6.94 -1.94 -5.18
C ALA A 53 7.12 -2.11 -6.70
N ILE A 54 6.01 -2.07 -7.47
CA ILE A 54 6.05 -2.10 -8.94
C ILE A 54 6.80 -0.88 -9.48
N GLU A 55 6.50 0.32 -8.97
CA GLU A 55 7.17 1.55 -9.39
C GLU A 55 8.66 1.51 -9.05
N LEU A 56 9.03 1.08 -7.84
CA LEU A 56 10.43 0.92 -7.44
C LEU A 56 11.18 0.01 -8.41
N ALA A 57 10.60 -1.16 -8.74
CA ALA A 57 11.19 -2.09 -9.69
C ALA A 57 11.36 -1.45 -11.09
N SER A 58 10.32 -0.79 -11.59
CA SER A 58 10.35 -0.15 -12.92
C SER A 58 11.40 0.96 -13.03
N ARG A 59 11.74 1.63 -11.92
CA ARG A 59 12.75 2.70 -11.87
C ARG A 59 14.17 2.21 -11.66
N ARG A 60 14.34 1.05 -11.02
CA ARG A 60 15.67 0.58 -10.57
C ARG A 60 16.12 -0.73 -11.17
N SER A 61 15.27 -1.44 -11.92
CA SER A 61 15.57 -2.73 -12.50
C SER A 61 15.15 -2.80 -13.97
N LYS A 62 15.89 -3.61 -14.74
CA LYS A 62 15.47 -4.02 -16.09
C LYS A 62 14.63 -5.30 -16.09
N PHE A 63 14.43 -5.91 -14.94
CA PHE A 63 13.58 -7.08 -14.82
C PHE A 63 12.11 -6.67 -14.96
N PRO A 64 11.35 -7.32 -15.84
CA PRO A 64 9.96 -6.96 -16.06
C PRO A 64 9.13 -7.21 -14.79
N VAL A 65 8.61 -6.14 -14.21
CA VAL A 65 7.67 -6.18 -13.08
C VAL A 65 6.42 -5.41 -13.46
N GLY A 66 5.26 -5.99 -13.24
CA GLY A 66 3.98 -5.37 -13.54
C GLY A 66 2.91 -5.67 -12.49
N GLY A 67 1.75 -5.05 -12.68
CA GLY A 67 0.56 -5.32 -11.87
C GLY A 67 -0.67 -5.39 -12.74
N ASP A 68 -1.65 -6.20 -12.32
CA ASP A 68 -2.92 -6.32 -13.02
C ASP A 68 -4.02 -6.76 -12.05
N TYR A 69 -5.26 -6.71 -12.51
CA TYR A 69 -6.44 -7.07 -11.73
C TYR A 69 -6.87 -8.51 -11.99
N PRO A 70 -7.04 -9.36 -10.96
CA PRO A 70 -7.41 -10.76 -11.08
C PRO A 70 -8.58 -11.03 -12.03
N ALA A 71 -9.66 -10.28 -11.92
CA ALA A 71 -10.85 -10.45 -12.74
C ALA A 71 -10.57 -10.21 -14.23
N GLN A 72 -9.75 -9.20 -14.55
CA GLN A 72 -9.37 -8.91 -15.94
C GLN A 72 -8.44 -9.99 -16.50
N VAL A 73 -7.44 -10.42 -15.73
CA VAL A 73 -6.46 -11.43 -16.17
C VAL A 73 -7.12 -12.77 -16.52
N VAL A 74 -8.15 -13.16 -15.78
CA VAL A 74 -8.89 -14.40 -16.07
C VAL A 74 -9.61 -14.32 -17.43
N ILE A 75 -10.06 -13.13 -17.85
CA ILE A 75 -10.77 -12.89 -19.12
C ILE A 75 -9.78 -12.63 -20.26
N ASP A 76 -8.81 -11.73 -20.03
CA ASP A 76 -7.86 -11.26 -21.02
C ASP A 76 -6.44 -11.20 -20.42
N PRO A 77 -5.72 -12.31 -20.36
CA PRO A 77 -4.42 -12.39 -19.73
C PRO A 77 -3.33 -11.65 -20.52
N PRO A 78 -2.36 -11.02 -19.85
CA PRO A 78 -1.19 -10.45 -20.50
C PRO A 78 -0.50 -11.49 -21.40
N ALA A 79 -0.19 -11.11 -22.65
CA ALA A 79 0.47 -12.02 -23.63
C ALA A 79 1.78 -12.62 -23.11
N ALA A 80 2.46 -11.91 -22.21
CA ALA A 80 3.73 -12.32 -21.62
C ALA A 80 3.58 -13.20 -20.36
N LEU A 81 2.34 -13.49 -19.93
CA LEU A 81 2.08 -14.34 -18.76
C LEU A 81 2.23 -15.82 -19.11
N ASP A 82 3.31 -16.43 -18.69
CA ASP A 82 3.67 -17.82 -18.99
C ASP A 82 4.30 -18.55 -17.79
N LYS A 83 4.75 -19.79 -18.00
CA LYS A 83 5.39 -20.63 -16.98
C LYS A 83 6.69 -20.07 -16.39
N ASN A 84 7.30 -19.06 -17.02
CA ASN A 84 8.49 -18.37 -16.51
C ASN A 84 8.09 -17.10 -15.74
N SER A 85 6.82 -16.85 -15.58
CA SER A 85 6.30 -15.77 -14.74
C SER A 85 6.16 -16.22 -13.29
N LEU A 86 6.43 -15.30 -12.35
CA LEU A 86 5.99 -15.39 -10.96
C LEU A 86 4.84 -14.41 -10.74
N VAL A 87 3.72 -14.90 -10.22
CA VAL A 87 2.59 -14.04 -9.82
C VAL A 87 2.48 -14.01 -8.30
N VAL A 88 2.63 -12.83 -7.72
CA VAL A 88 2.38 -12.56 -6.30
C VAL A 88 0.92 -12.17 -6.13
N ILE A 89 0.20 -12.89 -5.28
CA ILE A 89 -1.22 -12.69 -5.02
C ILE A 89 -1.41 -12.28 -3.55
N PRO A 90 -1.44 -10.98 -3.24
CA PRO A 90 -1.75 -10.52 -1.89
C PRO A 90 -3.26 -10.58 -1.65
N SER A 91 -3.66 -11.12 -0.50
CA SER A 91 -5.06 -11.17 -0.08
C SER A 91 -5.13 -11.43 1.43
N LEU A 92 -5.59 -10.46 2.22
CA LEU A 92 -5.63 -10.59 3.68
C LEU A 92 -6.43 -11.82 4.11
N SER A 93 -7.66 -11.97 3.63
CA SER A 93 -8.51 -13.12 3.95
C SER A 93 -8.08 -14.42 3.25
N GLY A 94 -7.39 -14.31 2.10
CA GLY A 94 -7.10 -15.45 1.23
C GLY A 94 -8.33 -16.14 0.62
N THR A 95 -9.52 -15.51 0.74
CA THR A 95 -10.81 -16.06 0.29
C THR A 95 -11.50 -15.20 -0.77
N THR A 96 -10.90 -14.08 -1.17
CA THR A 96 -11.47 -13.19 -2.19
C THR A 96 -11.71 -13.99 -3.47
N LYS A 97 -12.95 -13.97 -3.96
CA LYS A 97 -13.43 -14.78 -5.09
C LYS A 97 -12.52 -14.66 -6.31
N GLU A 98 -12.20 -13.43 -6.71
CA GLU A 98 -11.36 -13.14 -7.87
C GLU A 98 -9.92 -13.66 -7.68
N SER A 99 -9.36 -13.56 -6.46
CA SER A 99 -8.01 -14.07 -6.16
C SER A 99 -7.96 -15.60 -6.23
N VAL A 100 -9.00 -16.29 -5.75
CA VAL A 100 -9.11 -17.75 -5.82
C VAL A 100 -9.32 -18.22 -7.26
N GLN A 101 -10.13 -17.51 -8.04
CA GLN A 101 -10.32 -17.79 -9.48
C GLN A 101 -9.02 -17.56 -10.25
N LEU A 102 -8.30 -16.47 -9.97
CA LEU A 102 -6.98 -16.22 -10.56
C LEU A 102 -6.00 -17.36 -10.26
N LEU A 103 -5.92 -17.80 -8.99
CA LEU A 103 -5.03 -18.90 -8.62
C LEU A 103 -5.32 -20.17 -9.44
N ALA A 104 -6.59 -20.56 -9.57
CA ALA A 104 -7.00 -21.72 -10.37
C ALA A 104 -6.61 -21.56 -11.85
N PHE A 105 -6.83 -20.37 -12.42
CA PHE A 105 -6.45 -20.01 -13.78
C PHE A 105 -4.94 -20.11 -14.01
N LEU A 106 -4.14 -19.56 -13.11
CA LEU A 106 -2.67 -19.58 -13.19
C LEU A 106 -2.12 -21.00 -13.10
N LYS A 107 -2.64 -21.80 -12.19
CA LYS A 107 -2.28 -23.23 -12.04
C LYS A 107 -2.55 -24.02 -13.32
N GLY A 108 -3.71 -23.80 -13.96
CA GLY A 108 -4.05 -24.43 -15.24
C GLY A 108 -3.08 -24.07 -16.37
N ARG A 109 -2.32 -22.99 -16.24
CA ARG A 109 -1.31 -22.51 -17.22
C ARG A 109 0.14 -22.83 -16.80
N GLY A 110 0.34 -23.47 -15.66
CA GLY A 110 1.67 -23.78 -15.11
C GLY A 110 2.47 -22.53 -14.67
N VAL A 111 1.79 -21.42 -14.36
CA VAL A 111 2.38 -20.18 -13.89
C VAL A 111 2.70 -20.32 -12.39
N ARG A 112 3.90 -19.93 -11.97
CA ARG A 112 4.30 -19.98 -10.56
C ARG A 112 3.61 -18.92 -9.74
N THR A 113 3.17 -19.28 -8.53
CA THR A 113 2.38 -18.44 -7.65
C THR A 113 3.00 -18.27 -6.26
N LEU A 114 2.94 -17.05 -5.73
CA LEU A 114 3.31 -16.71 -4.37
C LEU A 114 2.15 -15.97 -3.71
N ALA A 115 1.53 -16.56 -2.70
CA ALA A 115 0.49 -15.92 -1.92
C ALA A 115 1.09 -15.15 -0.72
N LEU A 116 0.52 -13.97 -0.44
CA LEU A 116 0.71 -13.22 0.80
C LEU A 116 -0.65 -13.17 1.50
N THR A 117 -0.79 -13.85 2.64
CA THR A 117 -2.10 -14.00 3.30
C THR A 117 -2.02 -13.72 4.79
N GLY A 118 -3.18 -13.40 5.39
CA GLY A 118 -3.33 -13.32 6.85
C GLY A 118 -3.60 -14.68 7.51
N TYR A 119 -4.06 -15.67 6.74
CA TYR A 119 -4.57 -16.96 7.28
C TYR A 119 -3.98 -18.14 6.50
N SER A 120 -3.30 -19.04 7.22
CA SER A 120 -2.62 -20.20 6.64
C SER A 120 -3.56 -21.30 6.12
N ASP A 121 -4.79 -21.34 6.62
CA ASP A 121 -5.82 -22.29 6.23
C ASP A 121 -6.72 -21.78 5.10
N SER A 122 -6.45 -20.58 4.58
CA SER A 122 -7.23 -20.01 3.49
C SER A 122 -6.99 -20.75 2.16
N PRO A 123 -7.98 -20.76 1.25
CA PRO A 123 -7.84 -21.40 -0.07
C PRO A 123 -6.62 -20.91 -0.87
N LEU A 124 -6.31 -19.61 -0.76
CA LEU A 124 -5.17 -19.03 -1.45
C LEU A 124 -3.85 -19.51 -0.86
N ALA A 125 -3.72 -19.55 0.47
CA ALA A 125 -2.53 -20.02 1.16
C ALA A 125 -2.25 -21.50 0.88
N GLN A 126 -3.29 -22.33 0.88
CA GLN A 126 -3.19 -23.77 0.64
C GLN A 126 -2.96 -24.13 -0.84
N GLY A 127 -3.43 -23.28 -1.73
CA GLY A 127 -3.40 -23.56 -3.17
C GLY A 127 -2.19 -23.02 -3.91
N ALA A 128 -1.51 -21.97 -3.44
CA ALA A 128 -0.35 -21.38 -4.10
C ALA A 128 0.90 -22.27 -3.99
N ASP A 129 1.85 -22.14 -4.94
CA ASP A 129 3.11 -22.89 -4.90
C ASP A 129 4.00 -22.45 -3.73
N HIS A 130 3.91 -21.18 -3.37
CA HIS A 130 4.58 -20.57 -2.20
C HIS A 130 3.59 -19.70 -1.45
N ASN A 131 3.73 -19.65 -0.13
CA ASN A 131 2.90 -18.78 0.71
C ASN A 131 3.70 -18.22 1.88
N PHE A 132 3.49 -16.94 2.17
CA PHE A 132 3.88 -16.30 3.43
C PHE A 132 2.63 -15.83 4.15
N THR A 133 2.36 -16.43 5.29
CA THR A 133 1.24 -16.04 6.14
C THR A 133 1.74 -15.14 7.26
N ASN A 134 1.11 -13.98 7.38
CA ASN A 134 1.28 -13.09 8.51
C ASN A 134 -0.07 -12.52 8.90
N PHE A 135 -0.61 -12.93 10.03
CA PHE A 135 -1.91 -12.45 10.51
C PHE A 135 -1.90 -10.91 10.63
N ALA A 136 -2.94 -10.28 10.11
CA ALA A 136 -3.23 -8.87 10.29
C ALA A 136 -4.75 -8.64 10.28
N GLU A 137 -5.17 -7.47 10.73
CA GLU A 137 -6.54 -6.97 10.61
C GLU A 137 -6.56 -5.72 9.72
N ASP A 138 -7.73 -5.21 9.39
CA ASP A 138 -7.88 -4.09 8.44
C ASP A 138 -7.04 -2.86 8.84
N ASP A 139 -6.93 -2.57 10.15
CA ASP A 139 -6.18 -1.44 10.72
C ASP A 139 -4.65 -1.60 10.70
N THR A 140 -4.14 -2.76 10.34
CA THR A 140 -2.70 -3.10 10.37
C THR A 140 -2.20 -3.71 9.06
N SER A 141 -3.10 -3.96 8.12
CA SER A 141 -2.80 -4.69 6.88
C SER A 141 -2.07 -3.84 5.84
N SER A 142 -2.26 -2.52 5.85
CA SER A 142 -1.64 -1.64 4.85
C SER A 142 -0.12 -1.61 4.99
N GLU A 143 0.39 -1.36 6.20
CA GLU A 143 1.82 -1.38 6.47
C GLU A 143 2.41 -2.77 6.19
N MET A 144 1.71 -3.83 6.58
CA MET A 144 2.13 -5.21 6.32
C MET A 144 2.36 -5.47 4.83
N PHE A 145 1.37 -5.17 3.98
CA PHE A 145 1.48 -5.44 2.54
C PHE A 145 2.52 -4.54 1.86
N TYR A 146 2.65 -3.28 2.27
CA TYR A 146 3.73 -2.42 1.78
C TYR A 146 5.10 -3.00 2.09
N LEU A 147 5.34 -3.45 3.33
CA LEU A 147 6.62 -4.03 3.73
C LEU A 147 6.91 -5.34 3.01
N GLN A 148 5.93 -6.24 2.90
CA GLN A 148 6.11 -7.53 2.24
C GLN A 148 6.38 -7.37 0.73
N THR A 149 5.63 -6.51 0.04
CA THR A 149 5.83 -6.28 -1.39
C THR A 149 7.13 -5.55 -1.70
N LEU A 150 7.53 -4.60 -0.84
CA LEU A 150 8.84 -3.96 -0.88
C LEU A 150 9.96 -4.99 -0.75
N LEU A 151 9.90 -5.88 0.24
CA LEU A 151 10.90 -6.93 0.48
C LEU A 151 11.04 -7.89 -0.72
N ILE A 152 9.95 -8.20 -1.42
CA ILE A 152 10.01 -9.02 -2.64
C ILE A 152 10.84 -8.33 -3.72
N VAL A 153 10.62 -7.04 -3.95
CA VAL A 153 11.36 -6.28 -4.97
C VAL A 153 12.82 -6.07 -4.56
N LEU A 154 13.07 -5.77 -3.29
CA LEU A 154 14.43 -5.63 -2.76
C LEU A 154 15.21 -6.96 -2.87
N ALA A 155 14.58 -8.09 -2.54
CA ALA A 155 15.18 -9.41 -2.68
C ALA A 155 15.48 -9.75 -4.14
N LEU A 156 14.53 -9.49 -5.04
CA LEU A 156 14.70 -9.67 -6.48
C LEU A 156 15.89 -8.87 -7.01
N THR A 157 15.93 -7.58 -6.72
CA THR A 157 16.96 -6.68 -7.22
C THR A 157 18.34 -6.95 -6.59
N ALA A 158 18.38 -7.38 -5.32
CA ALA A 158 19.62 -7.81 -4.66
C ALA A 158 20.22 -9.06 -5.31
N GLU A 159 19.41 -10.09 -5.59
CA GLU A 159 19.89 -11.33 -6.23
C GLU A 159 20.29 -11.10 -7.70
N ARG A 160 19.88 -10.01 -8.30
CA ARG A 160 20.31 -9.56 -9.63
C ARG A 160 21.53 -8.62 -9.60
N GLY A 161 22.03 -8.28 -8.40
CA GLY A 161 23.14 -7.34 -8.23
C GLY A 161 22.78 -5.88 -8.52
N GLU A 162 21.50 -5.55 -8.56
CA GLU A 162 20.97 -4.20 -8.85
C GLU A 162 20.71 -3.38 -7.56
N TYR A 163 20.67 -4.05 -6.39
CA TYR A 163 20.54 -3.42 -5.07
C TYR A 163 21.55 -4.00 -4.09
N THR A 164 22.50 -3.19 -3.65
CA THR A 164 23.66 -3.63 -2.81
C THR A 164 23.40 -3.48 -1.31
N ASN A 165 22.47 -2.62 -0.91
CA ASN A 165 22.22 -2.27 0.50
C ASN A 165 21.14 -3.14 1.17
N TYR A 166 20.82 -4.31 0.60
CA TYR A 166 19.70 -5.15 1.06
C TYR A 166 19.78 -5.46 2.56
N ASP A 167 20.92 -5.96 3.04
CA ASP A 167 21.05 -6.40 4.43
C ASP A 167 20.95 -5.21 5.41
N ALA A 168 21.54 -4.06 5.06
CA ALA A 168 21.41 -2.82 5.84
C ALA A 168 19.97 -2.31 5.89
N THR A 169 19.30 -2.30 4.74
CA THR A 169 17.88 -1.90 4.68
C THR A 169 16.99 -2.83 5.49
N VAL A 170 17.20 -4.16 5.40
CA VAL A 170 16.42 -5.13 6.21
C VAL A 170 16.66 -4.91 7.69
N ALA A 171 17.89 -4.63 8.12
CA ALA A 171 18.19 -4.32 9.52
C ALA A 171 17.44 -3.06 10.00
N GLU A 172 17.38 -1.99 9.19
CA GLU A 172 16.59 -0.80 9.50
C GLU A 172 15.08 -1.10 9.55
N LEU A 173 14.56 -1.92 8.62
CA LEU A 173 13.15 -2.32 8.62
C LEU A 173 12.78 -3.17 9.84
N GLN A 174 13.70 -3.90 10.46
CA GLN A 174 13.46 -4.66 11.69
C GLN A 174 13.20 -3.75 12.90
N GLU A 175 13.78 -2.55 12.91
CA GLU A 175 13.53 -1.53 13.97
C GLU A 175 12.24 -0.72 13.72
N LEU A 176 11.75 -0.72 12.48
CA LEU A 176 10.63 0.12 12.05
C LEU A 176 9.33 -0.08 12.85
N PRO A 177 8.90 -1.31 13.25
CA PRO A 177 7.62 -1.51 13.93
C PRO A 177 7.45 -0.67 15.20
N LYS A 178 8.50 -0.55 16.01
CA LYS A 178 8.48 0.27 17.23
C LYS A 178 8.46 1.77 16.92
N LEU A 179 9.24 2.19 15.92
CA LEU A 179 9.29 3.59 15.48
C LEU A 179 7.95 4.04 14.90
N LEU A 180 7.21 3.14 14.22
CA LEU A 180 5.87 3.46 13.73
C LEU A 180 4.86 3.65 14.88
N VAL A 181 4.97 2.92 15.99
CA VAL A 181 4.14 3.16 17.19
C VAL A 181 4.44 4.55 17.78
N GLU A 182 5.70 4.94 17.84
CA GLU A 182 6.09 6.28 18.29
C GLU A 182 5.56 7.37 17.34
N ALA A 183 5.61 7.12 16.02
CA ALA A 183 5.05 8.00 15.01
C ALA A 183 3.52 8.17 15.16
N LYS A 184 2.79 7.06 15.38
CA LYS A 184 1.35 7.09 15.67
C LYS A 184 1.07 7.94 16.93
N ALA A 185 1.81 7.72 17.99
CA ALA A 185 1.64 8.46 19.25
C ALA A 185 1.91 9.96 19.07
N ALA A 186 2.96 10.32 18.33
CA ALA A 186 3.30 11.72 18.04
C ALA A 186 2.24 12.41 17.17
N PHE A 187 1.59 11.67 16.26
CA PHE A 187 0.57 12.20 15.35
C PHE A 187 -0.84 12.23 15.94
N GLU A 188 -1.10 11.53 17.05
CA GLU A 188 -2.44 11.32 17.62
C GLU A 188 -3.24 12.62 17.80
N GLY A 189 -2.64 13.65 18.37
CA GLY A 189 -3.32 14.95 18.56
C GLY A 189 -3.64 15.66 17.24
N LYS A 190 -2.74 15.58 16.26
CA LYS A 190 -2.96 16.13 14.91
C LYS A 190 -4.06 15.33 14.18
N ALA A 191 -4.07 14.02 14.35
CA ALA A 191 -5.12 13.16 13.79
C ALA A 191 -6.51 13.50 14.33
N ALA A 192 -6.63 13.69 15.66
CA ALA A 192 -7.88 14.08 16.30
C ALA A 192 -8.38 15.43 15.79
N THR A 193 -7.50 16.42 15.66
CA THR A 193 -7.83 17.75 15.14
C THR A 193 -8.27 17.67 13.69
N LEU A 194 -7.53 16.98 12.85
CA LEU A 194 -7.83 16.82 11.44
C LEU A 194 -9.16 16.08 11.22
N ALA A 195 -9.43 15.02 12.01
CA ALA A 195 -10.71 14.32 11.96
C ALA A 195 -11.89 15.22 12.34
N ALA A 196 -11.73 16.09 13.35
CA ALA A 196 -12.76 17.05 13.74
C ALA A 196 -13.04 18.09 12.65
N GLU A 197 -12.00 18.51 11.90
CA GLU A 197 -12.15 19.42 10.77
C GLU A 197 -12.94 18.80 9.61
N ILE A 198 -12.69 17.50 9.30
CA ILE A 198 -13.22 16.88 8.09
C ILE A 198 -14.47 16.05 8.28
N LYS A 199 -14.90 15.79 9.53
CA LYS A 199 -16.00 14.85 9.85
C LYS A 199 -17.32 15.14 9.12
N ASP A 200 -17.60 16.40 8.82
CA ASP A 200 -18.83 16.85 8.16
C ASP A 200 -18.62 17.20 6.68
N GLU A 201 -17.38 17.10 6.18
CA GLU A 201 -17.08 17.34 4.78
C GLU A 201 -17.50 16.13 3.92
N THR A 202 -18.08 16.40 2.76
CA THR A 202 -18.69 15.37 1.89
C THR A 202 -17.86 15.04 0.65
N TYR A 203 -16.78 15.80 0.42
CA TYR A 203 -15.93 15.65 -0.75
C TYR A 203 -14.49 16.06 -0.45
N HIS A 204 -13.54 15.24 -0.92
CA HIS A 204 -12.10 15.54 -0.82
C HIS A 204 -11.39 15.21 -2.13
N ILE A 205 -10.43 16.04 -2.51
CA ILE A 205 -9.43 15.72 -3.53
C ILE A 205 -8.21 15.15 -2.81
N PHE A 206 -7.75 13.96 -3.24
CA PHE A 206 -6.52 13.33 -2.76
C PHE A 206 -5.48 13.32 -3.86
N THR A 207 -4.26 13.76 -3.55
CA THR A 207 -3.17 13.76 -4.53
C THR A 207 -1.84 13.39 -3.89
N GLY A 208 -0.96 12.84 -4.71
CA GLY A 208 0.39 12.45 -4.38
C GLY A 208 1.14 12.05 -5.66
N ALA A 209 2.44 11.85 -5.54
CA ALA A 209 3.28 11.38 -6.63
C ALA A 209 4.25 10.30 -6.15
N GLY A 210 4.82 9.54 -7.08
CA GLY A 210 5.76 8.48 -6.78
C GLY A 210 5.19 7.42 -5.85
N SER A 211 5.99 6.94 -4.91
CA SER A 211 5.62 5.86 -4.00
C SER A 211 4.37 6.14 -3.15
N VAL A 212 4.03 7.41 -2.90
CA VAL A 212 2.87 7.78 -2.06
C VAL A 212 1.58 8.02 -2.84
N TRP A 213 1.63 8.06 -4.17
CA TRP A 213 0.41 8.16 -4.99
C TRP A 213 -0.59 7.03 -4.72
N PRO A 214 -0.18 5.75 -4.68
CA PRO A 214 -1.09 4.66 -4.38
C PRO A 214 -1.76 4.79 -3.00
N GLN A 215 -1.08 5.37 -2.00
CA GLN A 215 -1.67 5.62 -0.68
C GLN A 215 -2.75 6.70 -0.73
N ALA A 216 -2.59 7.74 -1.55
CA ALA A 216 -3.61 8.76 -1.76
C ALA A 216 -4.88 8.15 -2.38
N TYR A 217 -4.72 7.26 -3.35
CA TYR A 217 -5.84 6.54 -3.97
C TYR A 217 -6.46 5.54 -3.00
N TYR A 218 -5.65 4.74 -2.32
CA TYR A 218 -6.10 3.76 -1.34
C TYR A 218 -6.95 4.41 -0.23
N TYR A 219 -6.45 5.49 0.37
CA TYR A 219 -7.18 6.17 1.45
C TYR A 219 -8.50 6.77 0.97
N GLY A 220 -8.50 7.37 -0.20
CA GLY A 220 -9.74 7.87 -0.82
C GLY A 220 -10.75 6.76 -1.04
N MET A 221 -10.42 5.76 -1.85
CA MET A 221 -11.35 4.73 -2.28
C MET A 221 -11.69 3.72 -1.17
N CYS A 222 -10.67 3.16 -0.51
CA CYS A 222 -10.91 2.03 0.40
C CYS A 222 -11.31 2.47 1.80
N ILE A 223 -10.88 3.64 2.26
CA ILE A 223 -11.24 4.13 3.60
C ILE A 223 -12.41 5.11 3.54
N LEU A 224 -12.27 6.23 2.82
CA LEU A 224 -13.32 7.24 2.87
C LEU A 224 -14.57 6.85 2.07
N GLU A 225 -14.44 6.34 0.85
CA GLU A 225 -15.61 5.94 0.06
C GLU A 225 -16.24 4.64 0.60
N GLU A 226 -15.43 3.59 0.80
CA GLU A 226 -15.93 2.28 1.20
C GLU A 226 -16.43 2.25 2.64
N MET A 227 -15.63 2.80 3.59
CA MET A 227 -15.88 2.67 5.03
C MET A 227 -16.58 3.87 5.64
N GLN A 228 -16.44 5.07 5.08
CA GLN A 228 -17.04 6.30 5.63
C GLN A 228 -18.09 6.94 4.72
N TRP A 229 -18.26 6.45 3.49
CA TRP A 229 -19.21 6.93 2.47
C TRP A 229 -19.04 8.43 2.13
N ILE A 230 -17.80 8.91 2.25
CA ILE A 230 -17.39 10.24 1.83
C ILE A 230 -16.85 10.14 0.40
N ARG A 231 -17.32 10.99 -0.50
CA ARG A 231 -16.86 10.99 -1.90
C ARG A 231 -15.44 11.54 -1.99
N THR A 232 -14.65 10.95 -2.87
CA THR A 232 -13.27 11.42 -3.09
C THR A 232 -12.95 11.54 -4.58
N ARG A 233 -11.92 12.33 -4.85
CA ARG A 233 -11.29 12.44 -6.16
C ARG A 233 -9.78 12.19 -6.01
N PRO A 234 -9.34 10.94 -6.05
CA PRO A 234 -7.91 10.65 -6.15
C PRO A 234 -7.40 11.06 -7.53
N VAL A 235 -6.27 11.75 -7.58
CA VAL A 235 -5.59 12.15 -8.82
C VAL A 235 -4.09 12.16 -8.61
N HIS A 236 -3.33 11.60 -9.56
CA HIS A 236 -1.88 11.67 -9.52
C HIS A 236 -1.41 13.13 -9.65
N ALA A 237 -0.41 13.55 -8.86
CA ALA A 237 0.03 14.95 -8.85
C ALA A 237 0.54 15.46 -10.22
N ALA A 238 1.03 14.57 -11.08
CA ALA A 238 1.39 14.92 -12.46
C ALA A 238 0.17 15.24 -13.32
N ASP A 239 -0.97 14.59 -13.09
CA ASP A 239 -2.21 14.78 -13.86
C ASP A 239 -3.13 15.85 -13.26
N PHE A 240 -2.86 16.30 -12.04
CA PHE A 240 -3.68 17.29 -11.33
C PHE A 240 -3.97 18.54 -12.17
N PHE A 241 -3.00 19.02 -12.90
CA PHE A 241 -3.09 20.22 -13.75
C PHE A 241 -3.75 19.99 -15.12
N HIS A 242 -4.26 18.79 -15.37
CA HIS A 242 -4.91 18.39 -16.62
C HIS A 242 -6.40 18.09 -16.41
N GLY A 243 -7.08 18.91 -15.60
CA GLY A 243 -8.51 18.86 -15.34
C GLY A 243 -8.86 19.08 -13.87
N THR A 244 -8.25 18.38 -12.93
CA THR A 244 -8.64 18.44 -11.50
C THR A 244 -8.41 19.83 -10.88
N LEU A 245 -7.43 20.61 -11.37
CA LEU A 245 -7.20 21.99 -10.91
C LEU A 245 -8.48 22.86 -11.01
N GLU A 246 -9.36 22.60 -11.97
CA GLU A 246 -10.61 23.37 -12.17
C GLU A 246 -11.67 23.09 -11.06
N LEU A 247 -11.45 22.06 -10.25
CA LEU A 247 -12.32 21.76 -9.10
C LEU A 247 -11.85 22.46 -7.82
N VAL A 248 -10.68 23.13 -7.85
CA VAL A 248 -10.13 23.81 -6.67
C VAL A 248 -10.70 25.20 -6.56
N GLU A 249 -11.63 25.38 -5.62
CA GLU A 249 -12.27 26.65 -5.31
C GLU A 249 -12.34 26.86 -3.79
N PRO A 250 -12.68 28.06 -3.29
CA PRO A 250 -12.75 28.32 -1.86
C PRO A 250 -13.63 27.29 -1.12
N GLY A 251 -13.06 26.68 -0.06
CA GLY A 251 -13.74 25.68 0.76
C GLY A 251 -13.62 24.23 0.27
N VAL A 252 -13.04 23.96 -0.90
CA VAL A 252 -12.76 22.60 -1.37
C VAL A 252 -11.56 22.03 -0.61
N SER A 253 -11.73 20.84 -0.07
CA SER A 253 -10.70 20.10 0.66
C SER A 253 -9.72 19.40 -0.28
N VAL A 254 -8.43 19.70 -0.16
CA VAL A 254 -7.34 19.08 -0.92
C VAL A 254 -6.31 18.46 0.03
N PHE A 255 -6.20 17.13 -0.01
CA PHE A 255 -5.16 16.39 0.69
C PHE A 255 -3.96 16.18 -0.24
N VAL A 256 -2.79 16.62 0.19
CA VAL A 256 -1.54 16.47 -0.55
C VAL A 256 -0.61 15.53 0.21
N PHE A 257 -0.30 14.38 -0.38
CA PHE A 257 0.62 13.40 0.16
C PHE A 257 2.02 13.62 -0.42
N LYS A 258 3.01 13.67 0.48
CA LYS A 258 4.41 13.88 0.12
C LYS A 258 5.28 12.73 0.60
N GLY A 259 5.95 12.07 -0.34
CA GLY A 259 7.01 11.11 -0.06
C GLY A 259 8.39 11.79 -0.01
N GLU A 260 9.41 10.98 0.27
CA GLU A 260 10.80 11.43 0.29
C GLU A 260 11.56 10.98 -0.97
N ASP A 261 10.85 10.48 -1.98
CA ASP A 261 11.40 10.08 -3.27
C ASP A 261 11.53 11.28 -4.25
N ALA A 262 12.17 11.02 -5.40
CA ALA A 262 12.44 12.02 -6.43
C ALA A 262 11.19 12.67 -7.06
N SER A 263 10.00 12.07 -6.83
CA SER A 263 8.73 12.60 -7.36
C SER A 263 8.12 13.70 -6.49
N ARG A 264 8.66 13.95 -5.30
CA ARG A 264 8.19 14.95 -4.33
C ARG A 264 7.89 16.33 -4.95
N PRO A 265 8.70 16.88 -5.88
CA PRO A 265 8.42 18.20 -6.48
C PRO A 265 7.06 18.31 -7.18
N LEU A 266 6.49 17.19 -7.63
CA LEU A 266 5.14 17.16 -8.23
C LEU A 266 4.07 17.46 -7.18
N SER A 267 4.18 16.90 -5.98
CA SER A 267 3.28 17.18 -4.86
C SER A 267 3.48 18.59 -4.31
N ASP A 268 4.74 19.09 -4.26
CA ASP A 268 5.05 20.46 -3.84
C ASP A 268 4.38 21.49 -4.76
N ARG A 269 4.37 21.22 -6.07
CA ARG A 269 3.71 22.07 -7.06
C ARG A 269 2.20 22.14 -6.84
N VAL A 270 1.56 21.01 -6.53
CA VAL A 270 0.11 20.98 -6.26
C VAL A 270 -0.22 21.71 -4.96
N GLU A 271 0.57 21.51 -3.90
CA GLU A 271 0.39 22.24 -2.64
C GLU A 271 0.47 23.76 -2.86
N ALA A 272 1.52 24.21 -3.55
CA ALA A 272 1.72 25.64 -3.84
C ALA A 272 0.57 26.23 -4.65
N PHE A 273 0.01 25.47 -5.61
CA PHE A 273 -1.16 25.87 -6.37
C PHE A 273 -2.41 25.93 -5.50
N ALA A 274 -2.75 24.83 -4.83
CA ALA A 274 -4.00 24.69 -4.09
C ALA A 274 -4.14 25.75 -2.99
N LYS A 275 -3.05 26.09 -2.27
CA LYS A 275 -3.01 27.13 -1.23
C LYS A 275 -3.39 28.53 -1.72
N ARG A 276 -3.40 28.76 -3.04
CA ARG A 276 -3.80 30.05 -3.62
C ARG A 276 -5.31 30.17 -3.78
N PHE A 277 -6.04 29.05 -3.80
CA PHE A 277 -7.44 29.01 -4.19
C PHE A 277 -8.36 28.39 -3.13
N THR A 278 -7.82 27.66 -2.16
CA THR A 278 -8.59 27.14 -1.03
C THR A 278 -7.78 27.24 0.26
N ASP A 279 -8.46 27.45 1.37
CA ASP A 279 -7.94 27.44 2.73
C ASP A 279 -7.88 26.02 3.34
N LYS A 280 -8.47 25.02 2.66
CA LYS A 280 -8.56 23.64 3.13
C LYS A 280 -7.50 22.71 2.49
N VAL A 281 -6.26 23.17 2.43
CA VAL A 281 -5.14 22.33 1.99
C VAL A 281 -4.52 21.62 3.19
N ARG A 282 -4.56 20.29 3.16
CA ARG A 282 -4.07 19.40 4.22
C ARG A 282 -2.89 18.58 3.71
N VAL A 283 -1.72 18.86 4.26
CA VAL A 283 -0.49 18.18 3.84
C VAL A 283 -0.14 17.08 4.84
N LEU A 284 0.08 15.89 4.32
CA LEU A 284 0.67 14.75 5.03
C LEU A 284 2.03 14.47 4.39
N ASP A 285 3.08 14.76 5.15
CA ASP A 285 4.46 14.70 4.68
C ASP A 285 5.22 13.62 5.45
N ALA A 286 5.76 12.62 4.75
CA ALA A 286 6.57 11.58 5.36
C ALA A 286 7.82 12.15 6.04
N ALA A 287 8.37 13.27 5.52
CA ALA A 287 9.55 13.91 6.07
C ALA A 287 9.32 14.55 7.47
N ASP A 288 8.07 14.86 7.82
CA ASP A 288 7.73 15.38 9.15
C ASP A 288 7.83 14.33 10.27
N VAL A 289 7.90 13.04 9.90
CA VAL A 289 7.90 11.92 10.84
C VAL A 289 9.33 11.60 11.28
N LYS A 290 9.58 11.60 12.58
CA LYS A 290 10.89 11.22 13.13
C LYS A 290 11.01 9.70 13.19
N LEU A 291 12.03 9.17 12.51
CA LEU A 291 12.40 7.75 12.53
C LEU A 291 13.92 7.66 12.78
N PRO A 292 14.37 7.78 14.03
CA PRO A 292 15.79 7.77 14.36
C PRO A 292 16.42 6.44 13.96
N GLY A 293 17.61 6.49 13.35
CA GLY A 293 18.34 5.31 12.88
C GLY A 293 17.91 4.78 11.50
N ILE A 294 16.87 5.33 10.90
CA ILE A 294 16.46 4.98 9.53
C ILE A 294 17.14 5.94 8.54
N SER A 295 17.92 5.38 7.62
CA SER A 295 18.65 6.14 6.60
C SER A 295 17.72 6.85 5.60
N ALA A 296 18.21 7.90 4.95
CA ALA A 296 17.46 8.59 3.91
C ALA A 296 17.07 7.67 2.74
N GLU A 297 17.90 6.68 2.41
CA GLU A 297 17.57 5.68 1.39
C GLU A 297 16.37 4.84 1.79
N THR A 298 16.37 4.28 2.99
CA THR A 298 15.24 3.49 3.50
C THR A 298 13.98 4.34 3.66
N ARG A 299 14.11 5.60 4.13
CA ARG A 299 12.97 6.53 4.26
C ARG A 299 12.27 6.76 2.90
N CYS A 300 13.02 6.92 1.82
CA CYS A 300 12.43 7.01 0.48
C CYS A 300 11.57 5.77 0.14
N LEU A 301 12.02 4.57 0.52
CA LEU A 301 11.35 3.31 0.22
C LEU A 301 10.07 3.11 1.05
N ILE A 302 10.05 3.59 2.29
CA ILE A 302 8.95 3.38 3.25
C ILE A 302 8.01 4.58 3.39
N SER A 303 8.15 5.63 2.58
CA SER A 303 7.24 6.79 2.63
C SER A 303 5.75 6.39 2.61
N PRO A 304 5.29 5.41 1.79
CA PRO A 304 3.89 4.96 1.84
C PRO A 304 3.52 4.25 3.16
N VAL A 305 4.46 3.52 3.78
CA VAL A 305 4.26 2.89 5.11
C VAL A 305 4.04 3.97 6.16
N ILE A 306 4.88 5.02 6.14
CA ILE A 306 4.77 6.16 7.07
C ILE A 306 3.39 6.81 6.94
N LEU A 307 2.95 7.12 5.73
CA LEU A 307 1.64 7.75 5.52
C LEU A 307 0.47 6.84 5.89
N ALA A 308 0.53 5.54 5.62
CA ALA A 308 -0.48 4.57 6.06
C ALA A 308 -0.62 4.57 7.58
N THR A 309 0.52 4.60 8.29
CA THR A 309 0.62 4.65 9.75
C THR A 309 -0.08 5.89 10.35
N LEU A 310 0.10 7.06 9.73
CA LEU A 310 -0.57 8.30 10.18
C LEU A 310 -2.06 8.28 9.86
N LEU A 311 -2.43 7.83 8.68
CA LEU A 311 -3.81 7.83 8.18
C LEU A 311 -4.71 6.85 8.94
N GLU A 312 -4.15 5.76 9.47
CA GLU A 312 -4.89 4.87 10.34
C GLU A 312 -5.36 5.61 11.61
N ARG A 313 -4.50 6.49 12.21
CA ARG A 313 -4.91 7.31 13.34
C ARG A 313 -6.04 8.28 12.99
N LEU A 314 -5.96 8.90 11.81
CA LEU A 314 -7.05 9.75 11.30
C LEU A 314 -8.36 8.96 11.18
N SER A 315 -8.29 7.74 10.64
CA SER A 315 -9.46 6.87 10.47
C SER A 315 -10.12 6.50 11.80
N ALA A 316 -9.32 6.16 12.83
CA ALA A 316 -9.82 5.82 14.15
C ALA A 316 -10.59 6.98 14.82
N HIS A 317 -10.09 8.21 14.69
CA HIS A 317 -10.79 9.38 15.19
C HIS A 317 -12.04 9.72 14.35
N LEU A 318 -11.97 9.58 13.04
CA LEU A 318 -13.08 9.87 12.14
C LEU A 318 -14.26 8.91 12.37
N GLU A 319 -13.99 7.61 12.58
CA GLU A 319 -14.97 6.59 12.94
C GLU A 319 -15.82 7.01 14.15
N VAL A 320 -15.15 7.43 15.22
CA VAL A 320 -15.81 7.82 16.46
C VAL A 320 -16.56 9.14 16.31
N LEU A 321 -15.95 10.16 15.71
CA LEU A 321 -16.57 11.48 15.55
C LEU A 321 -17.80 11.46 14.64
N ARG A 322 -17.82 10.57 13.64
CA ARG A 322 -18.94 10.39 12.73
C ARG A 322 -19.98 9.38 13.23
N ASN A 323 -19.71 8.69 14.34
CA ASN A 323 -20.49 7.54 14.80
C ASN A 323 -20.73 6.55 13.64
N HIS A 324 -19.70 6.27 12.84
CA HIS A 324 -19.77 5.47 11.64
C HIS A 324 -18.63 4.43 11.62
N PRO A 325 -18.87 3.23 12.14
CA PRO A 325 -17.84 2.18 12.24
C PRO A 325 -17.16 1.88 10.90
N LEU A 326 -15.84 1.75 10.90
CA LEU A 326 -15.06 1.41 9.71
C LEU A 326 -15.45 0.05 9.09
N THR A 327 -16.17 -0.79 9.84
CA THR A 327 -16.74 -2.05 9.38
C THR A 327 -18.07 -1.91 8.65
N THR A 328 -18.65 -0.70 8.61
CA THR A 328 -19.95 -0.46 7.99
C THR A 328 -19.86 -0.59 6.47
N ARG A 329 -20.76 -1.38 5.90
CA ARG A 329 -20.85 -1.61 4.45
C ARG A 329 -22.32 -1.52 4.01
N ARG A 330 -22.56 -0.99 2.79
CA ARG A 330 -23.90 -1.01 2.14
C ARG A 330 -24.09 -2.29 1.35
N TYR A 331 -23.14 -2.63 0.50
CA TYR A 331 -23.27 -3.66 -0.52
C TYR A 331 -22.18 -4.75 -0.40
N TYR A 332 -20.93 -4.35 -0.12
CA TYR A 332 -19.80 -5.27 -0.04
C TYR A 332 -20.08 -6.44 0.91
N LYS A 333 -19.98 -7.67 0.40
CA LYS A 333 -20.32 -8.93 1.11
C LYS A 333 -21.77 -9.01 1.62
N LYS A 334 -22.69 -8.15 1.14
CA LYS A 334 -24.11 -8.16 1.50
C LYS A 334 -25.04 -8.45 0.34
N VAL A 335 -24.61 -8.16 -0.89
CA VAL A 335 -25.33 -8.45 -2.12
C VAL A 335 -24.42 -9.19 -3.08
N GLU A 336 -25.01 -9.97 -4.00
CA GLU A 336 -24.26 -10.56 -5.12
C GLU A 336 -23.95 -9.50 -6.18
N TYR A 337 -22.76 -9.59 -6.77
CA TYR A 337 -22.28 -8.77 -7.90
C TYR A 337 -21.22 -9.49 -8.70
#